data_eb0cb26ba4d57988e55f410ab919d5d3
#
_entry.id   eb0cb26ba4d57988e55f410ab919d5d3
#
_cell.length_a   1.000
_cell.length_b   1.000
_cell.length_c   1.000
_cell.angle_alpha   90.00
_cell.angle_beta   90.00
_cell.angle_gamma   90.00
#
_symmetry.space_group_name_H-M   'P 1'
#
loop_
_entity.id
_entity.type
_entity.pdbx_description
1 polymer ?
#
loop_
_entity_poly.entity_id
_entity_poly.type
_entity_poly.pdbx_seq_one_letter_code
_entity_poly.pdbx_strand_id
1 'polypeptide(L)'
;MKEKNSIKILLASATMLLMAFPAFAQKFKVAKVERTRILVDKKWDAQPDAEAAGVLAPYKSKVDSIMGPVVGSIAHDMTRHRPESELSNLLCDILVWGGKQFDEQPVFSVYNMGGIRSNLAKGKITVGDVNDMAPFENKICFLTLTGDKVLELFQQIAHRGGEGLSSTVRMVITKEGKLMNVTINGEPVDPQKS
;
A
#
# COMPACT_ATOMS: atom_id res chain seq x y z
N MET A 1 -73.10 -9.15 -23.66
CA MET A 1 -71.88 -8.35 -23.42
C MET A 1 -71.25 -8.57 -22.03
N LYS A 2 -72.05 -8.84 -21.00
CA LYS A 2 -71.55 -9.07 -19.62
C LYS A 2 -70.76 -10.38 -19.45
N GLU A 3 -71.16 -11.49 -20.06
CA GLU A 3 -70.43 -12.77 -19.93
C GLU A 3 -69.04 -12.79 -20.53
N LYS A 4 -68.84 -12.14 -21.68
CA LYS A 4 -67.47 -12.05 -22.29
C LYS A 4 -66.46 -11.30 -21.44
N ASN A 5 -66.92 -10.33 -20.65
CA ASN A 5 -66.06 -9.59 -19.76
C ASN A 5 -65.72 -10.39 -18.50
N SER A 6 -66.61 -11.20 -17.98
CA SER A 6 -66.35 -12.07 -16.83
C SER A 6 -65.36 -13.16 -17.17
N ILE A 7 -65.34 -13.72 -18.36
CA ILE A 7 -64.38 -14.72 -18.82
C ILE A 7 -62.97 -14.08 -18.96
N LYS A 8 -62.87 -12.85 -19.46
CA LYS A 8 -61.63 -12.14 -19.59
C LYS A 8 -60.99 -11.79 -18.22
N ILE A 9 -61.84 -11.44 -17.25
CA ILE A 9 -61.40 -11.16 -15.87
C ILE A 9 -60.93 -12.46 -15.19
N LEU A 10 -61.62 -13.57 -15.41
CA LEU A 10 -61.29 -14.89 -14.89
C LEU A 10 -59.93 -15.39 -15.47
N LEU A 11 -59.77 -15.21 -16.80
CA LEU A 11 -58.45 -15.54 -17.45
C LEU A 11 -57.30 -14.65 -16.97
N ALA A 12 -57.54 -13.36 -16.78
CA ALA A 12 -56.50 -12.44 -16.28
C ALA A 12 -56.12 -12.73 -14.83
N SER A 13 -57.11 -13.11 -13.96
CA SER A 13 -56.82 -13.49 -12.59
C SER A 13 -56.12 -14.85 -12.50
N ALA A 14 -56.45 -15.81 -13.39
CA ALA A 14 -55.75 -17.10 -13.46
C ALA A 14 -54.28 -16.95 -13.91
N THR A 15 -54.03 -16.06 -14.89
CA THR A 15 -52.64 -15.75 -15.32
C THR A 15 -51.85 -15.03 -14.24
N MET A 16 -52.44 -14.14 -13.46
CA MET A 16 -51.80 -13.48 -12.32
C MET A 16 -51.47 -14.47 -11.20
N LEU A 17 -52.36 -15.46 -10.94
CA LEU A 17 -52.10 -16.50 -9.96
C LEU A 17 -50.93 -17.44 -10.38
N LEU A 18 -50.80 -17.71 -11.68
CA LEU A 18 -49.72 -18.54 -12.23
C LEU A 18 -48.35 -17.82 -12.17
N MET A 19 -48.31 -16.48 -12.16
CA MET A 19 -47.09 -15.71 -12.00
C MET A 19 -46.65 -15.54 -10.53
N ALA A 20 -47.50 -15.90 -9.57
CA ALA A 20 -47.23 -15.83 -8.14
C ALA A 20 -46.53 -17.08 -7.58
N PHE A 21 -46.04 -17.99 -8.43
CA PHE A 21 -45.18 -19.04 -7.96
C PHE A 21 -43.87 -18.42 -7.46
N PRO A 22 -43.52 -18.61 -6.18
CA PRO A 22 -42.26 -18.12 -5.66
C PRO A 22 -41.15 -18.72 -6.52
N ALA A 23 -40.36 -17.87 -7.16
CA ALA A 23 -39.14 -18.30 -7.78
C ALA A 23 -38.30 -18.91 -6.63
N PHE A 24 -38.25 -20.23 -6.57
CA PHE A 24 -37.34 -20.91 -5.65
C PHE A 24 -35.91 -20.53 -6.06
N ALA A 25 -35.36 -19.52 -5.42
CA ALA A 25 -33.98 -19.21 -5.56
C ALA A 25 -33.19 -20.47 -5.15
N GLN A 26 -32.52 -21.08 -6.10
CA GLN A 26 -31.70 -22.25 -5.84
C GLN A 26 -30.64 -21.85 -4.80
N LYS A 27 -30.77 -22.39 -3.59
CA LYS A 27 -29.76 -22.21 -2.55
C LYS A 27 -28.60 -23.15 -2.85
N PHE A 28 -27.59 -22.62 -3.48
CA PHE A 28 -26.34 -23.35 -3.64
C PHE A 28 -25.65 -23.48 -2.26
N LYS A 29 -25.27 -24.70 -1.93
CA LYS A 29 -24.39 -24.96 -0.79
C LYS A 29 -23.03 -25.37 -1.32
N VAL A 30 -21.98 -24.80 -0.73
CA VAL A 30 -20.60 -25.24 -1.02
C VAL A 30 -20.51 -26.69 -0.56
N ALA A 31 -20.33 -27.62 -1.49
CA ALA A 31 -20.24 -29.05 -1.20
C ALA A 31 -18.83 -29.43 -0.77
N LYS A 32 -17.81 -28.85 -1.40
CA LYS A 32 -16.41 -29.12 -1.11
C LYS A 32 -15.55 -27.93 -1.56
N VAL A 33 -14.51 -27.61 -0.81
CA VAL A 33 -13.45 -26.69 -1.21
C VAL A 33 -12.15 -27.45 -1.15
N GLU A 34 -11.48 -27.58 -2.26
CA GLU A 34 -10.10 -28.10 -2.32
C GLU A 34 -9.15 -26.94 -2.54
N ARG A 35 -8.05 -26.93 -1.81
CA ARG A 35 -6.99 -25.92 -1.91
C ARG A 35 -5.67 -26.61 -2.21
N THR A 36 -5.05 -26.22 -3.29
CA THR A 36 -3.68 -26.61 -3.62
C THR A 36 -2.78 -25.39 -3.59
N ARG A 37 -1.61 -25.52 -2.99
CA ARG A 37 -0.57 -24.49 -3.02
C ARG A 37 0.53 -24.94 -3.97
N ILE A 38 0.71 -24.18 -5.04
CA ILE A 38 1.81 -24.36 -5.99
C ILE A 38 2.83 -23.24 -5.69
N LEU A 39 4.03 -23.62 -5.29
CA LEU A 39 5.12 -22.68 -5.09
C LEU A 39 5.75 -22.37 -6.46
N VAL A 40 5.81 -21.08 -6.77
CA VAL A 40 6.58 -20.57 -7.91
C VAL A 40 8.02 -20.39 -7.42
N ASP A 41 8.88 -21.33 -7.76
CA ASP A 41 10.27 -21.38 -7.36
C ASP A 41 11.17 -21.75 -8.56
N LYS A 42 12.47 -21.78 -8.35
CA LYS A 42 13.47 -22.03 -9.42
C LYS A 42 13.29 -23.34 -10.20
N LYS A 43 12.50 -24.30 -9.69
CA LYS A 43 12.24 -25.54 -10.43
C LYS A 43 11.50 -25.31 -11.76
N TRP A 44 10.72 -24.21 -11.83
CA TRP A 44 9.98 -23.85 -13.04
C TRP A 44 10.88 -23.20 -14.09
N ASP A 45 12.06 -22.69 -13.70
CA ASP A 45 13.04 -22.10 -14.62
C ASP A 45 13.67 -23.16 -15.55
N ALA A 46 13.61 -24.44 -15.16
CA ALA A 46 14.15 -25.56 -15.96
C ALA A 46 13.38 -25.80 -17.25
N GLN A 47 12.18 -25.34 -17.39
CA GLN A 47 11.33 -25.49 -18.58
C GLN A 47 10.68 -24.13 -18.92
N PRO A 48 11.46 -23.16 -19.42
CA PRO A 48 10.93 -21.86 -19.78
C PRO A 48 9.94 -21.99 -20.94
N ASP A 49 8.84 -21.25 -20.86
CA ASP A 49 7.90 -21.14 -21.96
C ASP A 49 8.53 -20.30 -23.09
N ALA A 50 8.82 -20.94 -24.21
CA ALA A 50 9.49 -20.29 -25.34
C ALA A 50 8.62 -19.20 -25.99
N GLU A 51 7.30 -19.36 -26.01
CA GLU A 51 6.38 -18.39 -26.59
C GLU A 51 6.33 -17.14 -25.70
N ALA A 52 6.15 -17.33 -24.40
CA ALA A 52 6.18 -16.23 -23.43
C ALA A 52 7.54 -15.49 -23.44
N ALA A 53 8.64 -16.24 -23.49
CA ALA A 53 9.98 -15.67 -23.60
C ALA A 53 10.16 -14.84 -24.88
N GLY A 54 9.64 -15.32 -26.02
CA GLY A 54 9.66 -14.61 -27.30
C GLY A 54 8.90 -13.28 -27.25
N VAL A 55 7.72 -13.27 -26.62
CA VAL A 55 6.91 -12.05 -26.44
C VAL A 55 7.61 -11.05 -25.53
N LEU A 56 8.28 -11.51 -24.47
CA LEU A 56 8.93 -10.66 -23.48
C LEU A 56 10.32 -10.15 -23.91
N ALA A 57 11.02 -10.87 -24.79
CA ALA A 57 12.40 -10.58 -25.16
C ALA A 57 12.66 -9.13 -25.60
N PRO A 58 11.87 -8.49 -26.48
CA PRO A 58 12.11 -7.12 -26.92
C PRO A 58 11.98 -6.09 -25.80
N TYR A 59 11.18 -6.36 -24.78
CA TYR A 59 10.95 -5.48 -23.64
C TYR A 59 11.98 -5.69 -22.55
N LYS A 60 12.36 -6.94 -22.31
CA LYS A 60 13.28 -7.35 -21.23
C LYS A 60 14.60 -6.60 -21.31
N SER A 61 15.24 -6.55 -22.46
CA SER A 61 16.53 -5.87 -22.63
C SER A 61 16.44 -4.38 -22.25
N LYS A 62 15.37 -3.72 -22.62
CA LYS A 62 15.14 -2.30 -22.26
C LYS A 62 14.88 -2.13 -20.77
N VAL A 63 14.06 -2.98 -20.19
CA VAL A 63 13.77 -2.97 -18.74
C VAL A 63 15.05 -3.23 -17.95
N ASP A 64 15.81 -4.26 -18.30
CA ASP A 64 17.07 -4.61 -17.64
C ASP A 64 18.09 -3.45 -17.70
N SER A 65 18.15 -2.72 -18.81
CA SER A 65 19.06 -1.57 -18.95
C SER A 65 18.69 -0.39 -18.06
N ILE A 66 17.41 -0.20 -17.76
CA ILE A 66 16.90 0.90 -16.91
C ILE A 66 16.92 0.49 -15.43
N MET A 67 16.47 -0.72 -15.13
CA MET A 67 16.23 -1.20 -13.77
C MET A 67 17.45 -1.91 -13.16
N GLY A 68 18.39 -2.39 -13.99
CA GLY A 68 19.56 -3.13 -13.56
C GLY A 68 20.69 -2.31 -12.91
N PRO A 69 20.90 -1.02 -13.19
CA PRO A 69 21.98 -0.26 -12.57
C PRO A 69 21.96 -0.32 -11.05
N VAL A 70 23.12 -0.58 -10.44
CA VAL A 70 23.28 -0.62 -9.00
C VAL A 70 23.39 0.79 -8.45
N VAL A 71 22.53 1.15 -7.50
CA VAL A 71 22.48 2.46 -6.85
C VAL A 71 23.13 2.47 -5.47
N GLY A 72 23.35 1.29 -4.88
CA GLY A 72 23.97 1.18 -3.56
C GLY A 72 24.07 -0.26 -3.08
N SER A 73 24.33 -0.43 -1.79
CA SER A 73 24.32 -1.73 -1.12
C SER A 73 23.93 -1.58 0.33
N ILE A 74 23.32 -2.63 0.90
CA ILE A 74 22.96 -2.70 2.32
C ILE A 74 23.59 -3.94 2.98
N ALA A 75 23.90 -3.81 4.26
CA ALA A 75 24.65 -4.82 5.01
C ALA A 75 23.76 -5.98 5.53
N HIS A 76 22.46 -5.77 5.64
CA HIS A 76 21.47 -6.74 6.12
C HIS A 76 20.10 -6.48 5.49
N ASP A 77 19.18 -7.43 5.63
CA ASP A 77 17.83 -7.28 5.10
C ASP A 77 17.09 -6.16 5.84
N MET A 78 16.46 -5.27 5.09
CA MET A 78 15.63 -4.20 5.63
C MET A 78 14.17 -4.48 5.34
N THR A 79 13.35 -4.59 6.39
CA THR A 79 11.93 -4.87 6.29
C THR A 79 11.11 -3.72 6.83
N ARG A 80 9.90 -3.54 6.26
CA ARG A 80 8.95 -2.57 6.81
C ARG A 80 8.11 -3.21 7.90
N HIS A 81 7.91 -2.52 9.00
CA HIS A 81 6.96 -2.87 10.07
C HIS A 81 6.62 -1.65 10.92
N ARG A 82 5.50 -1.71 11.63
CA ARG A 82 5.09 -0.71 12.62
C ARG A 82 5.61 -1.10 14.01
N PRO A 83 5.84 -0.14 14.90
CA PRO A 83 5.60 1.31 14.78
C PRO A 83 6.60 2.04 13.90
N GLU A 84 7.80 1.54 13.73
CA GLU A 84 8.88 2.03 12.87
C GLU A 84 9.71 0.87 12.34
N SER A 85 10.51 1.12 11.31
CA SER A 85 11.48 0.17 10.77
C SER A 85 12.68 0.92 10.18
N GLU A 86 13.83 0.25 10.12
CA GLU A 86 15.02 0.82 9.48
C GLU A 86 14.74 1.25 8.05
N LEU A 87 13.95 0.46 7.30
CA LEU A 87 13.58 0.80 5.93
C LEU A 87 12.73 2.06 5.83
N SER A 88 11.75 2.23 6.72
CA SER A 88 10.92 3.44 6.72
C SER A 88 11.71 4.67 7.15
N ASN A 89 12.62 4.51 8.11
CA ASN A 89 13.48 5.60 8.57
C ASN A 89 14.46 6.01 7.47
N LEU A 90 15.10 5.05 6.79
CA LEU A 90 15.97 5.32 5.64
C LEU A 90 15.27 6.13 4.55
N LEU A 91 14.04 5.74 4.17
CA LEU A 91 13.26 6.48 3.18
C LEU A 91 13.01 7.93 3.62
N CYS A 92 12.65 8.12 4.89
CA CYS A 92 12.41 9.46 5.41
C CYS A 92 13.72 10.28 5.49
N ASP A 93 14.83 9.67 5.87
CA ASP A 93 16.13 10.37 5.89
C ASP A 93 16.58 10.77 4.47
N ILE A 94 16.28 9.93 3.45
CA ILE A 94 16.51 10.26 2.04
C ILE A 94 15.66 11.48 1.63
N LEU A 95 14.41 11.57 2.08
CA LEU A 95 13.55 12.72 1.78
C LEU A 95 14.10 14.02 2.40
N VAL A 96 14.55 13.97 3.67
CA VAL A 96 15.21 15.11 4.30
C VAL A 96 16.48 15.52 3.54
N TRP A 97 17.32 14.54 3.21
CA TRP A 97 18.53 14.77 2.44
C TRP A 97 18.24 15.36 1.05
N GLY A 98 17.21 14.87 0.38
CA GLY A 98 16.78 15.30 -0.95
C GLY A 98 16.25 16.74 -0.99
N GLY A 99 15.82 17.31 0.13
CA GLY A 99 15.36 18.70 0.25
C GLY A 99 16.39 19.70 -0.29
N LYS A 100 17.68 19.41 -0.14
CA LYS A 100 18.77 20.27 -0.63
C LYS A 100 18.73 20.52 -2.14
N GLN A 101 18.16 19.61 -2.91
CA GLN A 101 18.03 19.78 -4.37
C GLN A 101 16.96 20.82 -4.76
N PHE A 102 16.14 21.22 -3.78
CA PHE A 102 15.05 22.17 -3.93
C PHE A 102 15.27 23.45 -3.12
N ASP A 103 16.50 23.66 -2.63
CA ASP A 103 16.85 24.77 -1.71
C ASP A 103 16.03 24.76 -0.41
N GLU A 104 15.52 23.57 -0.01
CA GLU A 104 14.71 23.36 1.19
C GLU A 104 15.55 22.69 2.28
N GLN A 105 15.23 23.02 3.54
CA GLN A 105 15.88 22.44 4.72
C GLN A 105 14.84 21.88 5.68
N PRO A 106 14.16 20.78 5.31
CA PRO A 106 13.14 20.18 6.16
C PRO A 106 13.76 19.66 7.45
N VAL A 107 13.11 19.95 8.58
CA VAL A 107 13.58 19.50 9.89
C VAL A 107 13.23 18.04 10.18
N PHE A 108 12.19 17.53 9.51
CA PHE A 108 11.82 16.11 9.51
C PHE A 108 11.03 15.77 8.25
N SER A 109 10.83 14.50 8.02
CA SER A 109 9.93 14.00 6.99
C SER A 109 9.04 12.88 7.49
N VAL A 110 7.94 12.65 6.78
CA VAL A 110 6.98 11.58 7.04
C VAL A 110 6.73 10.82 5.75
N TYR A 111 6.73 9.49 5.83
CA TYR A 111 6.34 8.62 4.74
C TYR A 111 5.34 7.56 5.23
N ASN A 112 4.24 7.39 4.50
CA ASN A 112 3.24 6.41 4.91
C ASN A 112 3.73 4.97 4.74
N MET A 113 3.61 4.17 5.76
CA MET A 113 4.08 2.78 5.78
C MET A 113 3.46 1.93 4.66
N GLY A 114 2.23 2.23 4.25
CA GLY A 114 1.54 1.57 3.13
C GLY A 114 2.16 1.85 1.76
N GLY A 115 2.94 2.93 1.64
CA GLY A 115 3.66 3.30 0.42
C GLY A 115 4.90 2.45 0.16
N ILE A 116 5.42 1.76 1.18
CA ILE A 116 6.54 0.83 1.03
C ILE A 116 5.96 -0.53 0.58
N ARG A 117 6.28 -0.97 -0.62
CA ARG A 117 5.66 -2.13 -1.26
C ARG A 117 6.52 -3.39 -1.25
N SER A 118 7.83 -3.24 -1.18
CA SER A 118 8.79 -4.33 -1.08
C SER A 118 9.81 -4.06 0.02
N ASN A 119 10.41 -5.12 0.54
CA ASN A 119 11.56 -5.05 1.43
C ASN A 119 12.84 -5.00 0.59
N LEU A 120 13.94 -4.54 1.17
CA LEU A 120 15.26 -4.59 0.54
C LEU A 120 16.06 -5.76 1.11
N ALA A 121 16.56 -6.63 0.24
CA ALA A 121 17.42 -7.74 0.62
C ALA A 121 18.88 -7.28 0.77
N LYS A 122 19.61 -7.92 1.68
CA LYS A 122 21.05 -7.72 1.85
C LYS A 122 21.78 -7.86 0.52
N GLY A 123 22.67 -6.92 0.24
CA GLY A 123 23.53 -6.96 -0.94
C GLY A 123 23.43 -5.69 -1.79
N LYS A 124 23.65 -5.84 -3.09
CA LYS A 124 23.51 -4.75 -4.05
C LYS A 124 22.04 -4.39 -4.23
N ILE A 125 21.78 -3.09 -4.27
CA ILE A 125 20.46 -2.51 -4.53
C ILE A 125 20.47 -1.87 -5.91
N THR A 126 19.51 -2.24 -6.73
CA THR A 126 19.34 -1.73 -8.09
C THR A 126 18.26 -0.65 -8.15
N VAL A 127 18.17 0.04 -9.28
CA VAL A 127 17.03 0.92 -9.59
C VAL A 127 15.71 0.17 -9.51
N GLY A 128 15.69 -1.10 -9.98
CA GLY A 128 14.51 -1.98 -9.92
C GLY A 128 14.07 -2.24 -8.47
N ASP A 129 15.00 -2.56 -7.57
CA ASP A 129 14.67 -2.78 -6.15
C ASP A 129 14.05 -1.54 -5.50
N VAL A 130 14.56 -0.35 -5.84
CA VAL A 130 14.01 0.93 -5.36
C VAL A 130 12.63 1.18 -5.96
N ASN A 131 12.45 0.90 -7.25
CA ASN A 131 11.15 1.02 -7.91
C ASN A 131 10.12 0.06 -7.30
N ASP A 132 10.49 -1.19 -7.03
CA ASP A 132 9.60 -2.18 -6.41
C ASP A 132 9.25 -1.80 -4.96
N MET A 133 10.17 -1.15 -4.26
CA MET A 133 9.95 -0.66 -2.90
C MET A 133 8.99 0.53 -2.88
N ALA A 134 9.13 1.49 -3.79
CA ALA A 134 8.33 2.73 -3.84
C ALA A 134 7.83 3.03 -5.28
N PRO A 135 6.88 2.23 -5.82
CA PRO A 135 6.50 2.26 -7.23
C PRO A 135 5.56 3.41 -7.64
N PHE A 136 5.20 4.25 -6.68
CA PHE A 136 4.21 5.28 -6.92
C PHE A 136 4.86 6.60 -7.27
N GLU A 137 5.17 6.99 -8.36
CA GLU A 137 5.77 8.29 -8.78
C GLU A 137 5.28 9.52 -7.95
N ASN A 138 5.34 9.39 -6.62
CA ASN A 138 4.91 10.39 -5.67
C ASN A 138 5.79 11.64 -5.76
N LYS A 139 5.16 12.81 -5.67
CA LYS A 139 5.88 14.07 -5.57
C LYS A 139 6.24 14.37 -4.14
N ILE A 140 7.42 14.94 -3.93
CA ILE A 140 7.82 15.50 -2.64
C ILE A 140 7.06 16.81 -2.44
N CYS A 141 6.49 17.00 -1.25
CA CYS A 141 5.84 18.24 -0.85
C CYS A 141 6.55 18.80 0.38
N PHE A 142 6.88 20.07 0.38
CA PHE A 142 7.40 20.80 1.52
C PHE A 142 6.27 21.61 2.14
N LEU A 143 6.13 21.54 3.46
CA LEU A 143 5.07 22.21 4.22
C LEU A 143 5.67 22.94 5.40
N THR A 144 5.24 24.18 5.62
CA THR A 144 5.49 24.90 6.87
C THR A 144 4.27 24.73 7.77
N LEU A 145 4.47 24.22 8.97
CA LEU A 145 3.43 23.95 9.95
C LEU A 145 3.76 24.64 11.27
N THR A 146 2.73 25.10 11.95
CA THR A 146 2.83 25.57 13.36
C THR A 146 3.02 24.36 14.28
N GLY A 147 3.63 24.56 15.44
CA GLY A 147 3.94 23.46 16.36
C GLY A 147 2.70 22.73 16.87
N ASP A 148 1.55 23.41 17.02
CA ASP A 148 0.27 22.76 17.32
C ASP A 148 -0.16 21.79 16.23
N LYS A 149 0.03 22.16 14.94
CA LYS A 149 -0.26 21.27 13.79
C LYS A 149 0.72 20.12 13.67
N VAL A 150 1.97 20.34 14.03
CA VAL A 150 2.98 19.26 14.12
C VAL A 150 2.58 18.26 15.22
N LEU A 151 2.15 18.72 16.40
CA LEU A 151 1.66 17.84 17.47
C LEU A 151 0.39 17.07 17.06
N GLU A 152 -0.54 17.73 16.35
CA GLU A 152 -1.73 17.06 15.79
C GLU A 152 -1.34 15.94 14.81
N LEU A 153 -0.39 16.21 13.90
CA LEU A 153 0.14 15.22 12.98
C LEU A 153 0.72 14.02 13.73
N PHE A 154 1.56 14.23 14.73
CA PHE A 154 2.16 13.13 15.49
C PHE A 154 1.13 12.36 16.31
N GLN A 155 0.07 13.02 16.80
CA GLN A 155 -1.04 12.32 17.45
C GLN A 155 -1.79 11.41 16.46
N GLN A 156 -1.98 11.83 15.22
CA GLN A 156 -2.59 10.99 14.19
C GLN A 156 -1.69 9.82 13.79
N ILE A 157 -0.38 10.04 13.70
CA ILE A 157 0.60 8.98 13.47
C ILE A 157 0.56 7.95 14.61
N ALA A 158 0.51 8.41 15.86
CA ALA A 158 0.39 7.55 17.04
C ALA A 158 -0.88 6.67 16.95
N HIS A 159 -2.03 7.29 16.61
CA HIS A 159 -3.30 6.58 16.48
C HIS A 159 -3.27 5.49 15.40
N ARG A 160 -2.49 5.66 14.36
CA ARG A 160 -2.25 4.65 13.32
C ARG A 160 -1.26 3.55 13.72
N GLY A 161 -0.66 3.65 14.90
CA GLY A 161 0.36 2.73 15.40
C GLY A 161 1.75 2.96 14.80
N GLY A 162 2.05 4.19 14.36
CA GLY A 162 3.32 4.59 13.75
C GLY A 162 3.28 4.71 12.23
N GLU A 163 4.17 5.50 11.69
CA GLU A 163 4.47 5.65 10.25
C GLU A 163 5.98 5.84 10.08
N GLY A 164 6.48 5.93 8.85
CA GLY A 164 7.88 6.29 8.59
C GLY A 164 8.15 7.74 9.03
N LEU A 165 9.20 7.91 9.80
CA LEU A 165 9.70 9.21 10.28
C LEU A 165 11.21 9.28 10.09
N SER A 166 11.73 10.46 9.78
CA SER A 166 13.18 10.66 9.72
C SER A 166 13.85 10.48 11.09
N SER A 167 15.11 10.13 11.07
CA SER A 167 15.92 9.88 12.27
C SER A 167 16.04 11.09 13.22
N THR A 168 15.66 12.27 12.75
CA THR A 168 15.55 13.49 13.56
C THR A 168 14.41 13.48 14.56
N VAL A 169 13.41 12.62 14.37
CA VAL A 169 12.24 12.51 15.24
C VAL A 169 12.42 11.38 16.26
N ARG A 170 12.05 11.64 17.50
CA ARG A 170 11.87 10.61 18.54
C ARG A 170 10.46 10.73 19.08
N MET A 171 9.70 9.64 19.01
CA MET A 171 8.31 9.60 19.40
C MET A 171 8.03 8.42 20.33
N VAL A 172 7.28 8.67 21.40
CA VAL A 172 6.80 7.63 22.32
C VAL A 172 5.29 7.55 22.21
N ILE A 173 4.80 6.36 21.88
CA ILE A 173 3.35 6.09 21.75
C ILE A 173 2.93 4.94 22.64
N THR A 174 1.67 4.96 23.10
CA THR A 174 1.08 3.82 23.80
C THR A 174 0.57 2.77 22.81
N LYS A 175 0.26 1.56 23.30
CA LYS A 175 -0.37 0.50 22.49
C LYS A 175 -1.75 0.89 21.98
N GLU A 176 -2.44 1.77 22.68
CA GLU A 176 -3.75 2.33 22.32
C GLU A 176 -3.66 3.47 21.31
N GLY A 177 -2.45 3.81 20.84
CA GLY A 177 -2.23 4.86 19.83
C GLY A 177 -2.25 6.28 20.39
N LYS A 178 -1.91 6.47 21.66
CA LYS A 178 -1.78 7.80 22.27
C LYS A 178 -0.33 8.29 22.18
N LEU A 179 -0.13 9.52 21.72
CA LEU A 179 1.16 10.19 21.78
C LEU A 179 1.49 10.56 23.24
N MET A 180 2.65 10.11 23.72
CA MET A 180 3.13 10.43 25.07
C MET A 180 4.21 11.50 25.05
N ASN A 181 5.10 11.44 24.09
CA ASN A 181 6.18 12.40 23.91
C ASN A 181 6.63 12.43 22.46
N VAL A 182 7.11 13.58 22.01
CA VAL A 182 7.78 13.74 20.72
C VAL A 182 8.83 14.85 20.81
N THR A 183 9.98 14.58 20.20
CA THR A 183 11.08 15.55 20.03
C THR A 183 11.52 15.55 18.57
N ILE A 184 11.98 16.70 18.09
CA ILE A 184 12.61 16.89 16.79
C ILE A 184 14.02 17.43 17.04
N ASN A 185 15.04 16.78 16.52
CA ASN A 185 16.46 17.12 16.78
C ASN A 185 16.79 17.18 18.28
N GLY A 186 16.12 16.37 19.10
CA GLY A 186 16.30 16.31 20.54
C GLY A 186 15.48 17.34 21.34
N GLU A 187 14.86 18.31 20.67
CA GLU A 187 14.07 19.35 21.32
C GLU A 187 12.57 19.03 21.32
N PRO A 188 11.84 19.30 22.41
CA PRO A 188 10.39 19.19 22.43
C PRO A 188 9.74 20.11 21.39
N VAL A 189 8.63 19.67 20.82
CA VAL A 189 7.84 20.51 19.90
C VAL A 189 7.12 21.61 20.71
N ASP A 190 7.44 22.87 20.42
CA ASP A 190 6.78 24.02 21.01
C ASP A 190 5.51 24.36 20.21
N PRO A 191 4.29 24.25 20.79
CA PRO A 191 3.04 24.51 20.10
C PRO A 191 2.92 25.93 19.53
N GLN A 192 3.63 26.89 20.10
CA GLN A 192 3.55 28.30 19.74
C GLN A 192 4.54 28.71 18.64
N LYS A 193 5.43 27.81 18.26
CA LYS A 193 6.48 28.05 17.26
C LYS A 193 6.02 27.64 15.86
N SER A 194 6.45 28.36 14.84
CA SER A 194 6.30 27.98 13.42
C SER A 194 7.65 27.71 12.77
#